data_565ac2202e734f39682dd3d35ac164e1
#
_entry.id   565ac2202e734f39682dd3d35ac164e1
#
_cell.length_a   1.000
_cell.length_b   1.000
_cell.length_c   1.000
_cell.angle_alpha   90.00
_cell.angle_beta   90.00
_cell.angle_gamma   90.00
#
_symmetry.space_group_name_H-M   'P 1'
#
loop_
_entity.id
_entity.type
_entity.pdbx_description
1 polymer ?
#
loop_
_entity_poly.entity_id
_entity_poly.type
_entity_poly.pdbx_seq_one_letter_code
_entity_poly.pdbx_strand_id
1 'polypeptide(L)'
;SSSTMFILITNNKRRLLPTILSRCQTLVFAKPAMDQALTWLRECGTPHAEDLLAHAGGMPLTARSEAGDWDRLDGFYRDLAQLEHAGPVTIAGRWESWLKEIKEEEPAIDKRTLVIWMQKWVFDLVAMNLCGQAVFHTHKSQEVRAAAGRASVSALIDCYNDLLRIRAVSQHPLNPRLFLEDMLSRYARAASSGR
;
A
#
# COMPACT_ATOMS: atom_id res chain seq x y z
N SER A 1 44.58 9.63 18.60
CA SER A 1 43.13 9.40 18.86
C SER A 1 42.41 9.30 17.53
N SER A 2 41.92 8.11 17.18
CA SER A 2 41.08 7.93 16.01
C SER A 2 39.72 8.58 16.26
N SER A 3 39.32 9.57 15.47
CA SER A 3 37.98 10.12 15.52
C SER A 3 37.03 9.14 14.85
N THR A 4 36.06 8.60 15.61
CA THR A 4 35.01 7.72 15.08
C THR A 4 33.73 8.52 14.94
N MET A 5 33.07 8.42 13.79
CA MET A 5 31.78 9.03 13.53
C MET A 5 30.71 7.92 13.45
N PHE A 6 29.59 8.10 14.15
CA PHE A 6 28.43 7.22 14.07
C PHE A 6 27.31 7.91 13.29
N ILE A 7 26.76 7.23 12.30
CA ILE A 7 25.58 7.66 11.53
C ILE A 7 24.42 6.73 11.88
N LEU A 8 23.38 7.30 12.48
CA LEU A 8 22.16 6.57 12.85
C LEU A 8 21.03 7.00 11.90
N ILE A 9 20.46 6.03 11.20
CA ILE A 9 19.37 6.25 10.24
C ILE A 9 18.08 5.68 10.82
N THR A 10 17.01 6.48 10.85
CA THR A 10 15.69 6.04 11.31
C THR A 10 14.59 6.77 10.58
N ASN A 11 13.50 6.08 10.30
CA ASN A 11 12.24 6.65 9.80
C ASN A 11 11.28 7.04 10.95
N ASN A 12 11.63 6.74 12.20
CA ASN A 12 10.81 7.05 13.36
C ASN A 12 11.65 7.58 14.53
N LYS A 13 11.87 8.90 14.56
CA LYS A 13 12.64 9.57 15.60
C LYS A 13 12.08 9.34 17.03
N ARG A 14 10.75 9.15 17.17
CA ARG A 14 10.11 8.92 18.47
C ARG A 14 10.46 7.59 19.12
N ARG A 15 10.99 6.62 18.35
CA ARG A 15 11.45 5.32 18.86
C ARG A 15 12.88 5.34 19.39
N LEU A 16 13.63 6.41 19.16
CA LEU A 16 14.99 6.53 19.66
C LEU A 16 14.99 6.96 21.13
N LEU A 17 15.94 6.40 21.89
CA LEU A 17 16.13 6.81 23.27
C LEU A 17 16.53 8.28 23.37
N PRO A 18 16.02 9.02 24.35
CA PRO A 18 16.40 10.43 24.57
C PRO A 18 17.91 10.63 24.73
N THR A 19 18.60 9.66 25.31
CA THR A 19 20.06 9.67 25.49
C THR A 19 20.83 9.63 24.18
N ILE A 20 20.27 9.02 23.13
CA ILE A 20 20.83 9.03 21.77
C ILE A 20 20.56 10.37 21.11
N LEU A 21 19.31 10.84 21.19
CA LEU A 21 18.89 12.10 20.58
C LEU A 21 19.67 13.30 21.12
N SER A 22 20.00 13.32 22.41
CA SER A 22 20.76 14.42 23.04
C SER A 22 22.24 14.47 22.63
N ARG A 23 22.77 13.37 22.07
CA ARG A 23 24.19 13.26 21.66
C ARG A 23 24.42 13.27 20.16
N CYS A 24 23.34 13.27 19.38
CA CYS A 24 23.39 13.24 17.91
C CYS A 24 22.89 14.55 17.33
N GLN A 25 23.57 15.05 16.31
CA GLN A 25 23.03 16.11 15.47
C GLN A 25 21.94 15.50 14.57
N THR A 26 20.75 16.07 14.58
CA THR A 26 19.63 15.59 13.77
C THR A 26 19.69 16.23 12.38
N LEU A 27 19.79 15.41 11.33
CA LEU A 27 19.58 15.81 9.96
C LEU A 27 18.25 15.25 9.46
N VAL A 28 17.36 16.13 9.02
CA VAL A 28 16.03 15.73 8.53
C VAL A 28 16.06 15.73 7.00
N PHE A 29 15.78 14.57 6.40
CA PHE A 29 15.55 14.46 4.96
C PHE A 29 14.06 14.66 4.70
N ALA A 30 13.71 15.80 4.13
CA ALA A 30 12.35 16.07 3.72
C ALA A 30 11.97 15.24 2.50
N LYS A 31 10.67 14.95 2.37
CA LYS A 31 10.12 14.37 1.15
C LYS A 31 10.35 15.36 -0.01
N PRO A 32 10.82 14.90 -1.18
CA PRO A 32 11.03 15.78 -2.33
C PRO A 32 9.70 16.39 -2.80
N ALA A 33 9.77 17.53 -3.47
CA ALA A 33 8.63 18.10 -4.16
C ALA A 33 8.13 17.14 -5.26
N MET A 34 6.83 17.12 -5.53
CA MET A 34 6.22 16.15 -6.44
C MET A 34 6.77 16.24 -7.86
N ASP A 35 7.00 17.45 -8.35
CA ASP A 35 7.59 17.74 -9.65
C ASP A 35 9.02 17.22 -9.79
N GLN A 36 9.85 17.44 -8.76
CA GLN A 36 11.22 16.92 -8.70
C GLN A 36 11.27 15.40 -8.68
N ALA A 37 10.40 14.78 -7.85
CA ALA A 37 10.29 13.33 -7.76
C ALA A 37 9.86 12.72 -9.10
N LEU A 38 8.92 13.35 -9.78
CA LEU A 38 8.41 12.90 -11.08
C LEU A 38 9.46 13.04 -12.19
N THR A 39 10.16 14.18 -12.22
CA THR A 39 11.26 14.40 -13.16
C THR A 39 12.33 13.31 -13.00
N TRP A 40 12.75 13.05 -11.78
CA TRP A 40 13.73 12.01 -11.49
C TRP A 40 13.27 10.61 -11.91
N LEU A 41 12.00 10.25 -11.65
CA LEU A 41 11.45 8.95 -12.08
C LEU A 41 11.44 8.79 -13.60
N ARG A 42 11.12 9.87 -14.33
CA ARG A 42 11.14 9.89 -15.81
C ARG A 42 12.58 9.75 -16.35
N GLU A 43 13.54 10.44 -15.76
CA GLU A 43 14.96 10.31 -16.09
C GLU A 43 15.50 8.88 -15.83
N CYS A 44 14.97 8.21 -14.80
CA CYS A 44 15.26 6.80 -14.52
C CYS A 44 14.54 5.80 -15.46
N GLY A 45 13.74 6.28 -16.42
CA GLY A 45 12.97 5.43 -17.33
C GLY A 45 11.85 4.65 -16.65
N THR A 46 11.32 5.11 -15.50
CA THR A 46 10.28 4.42 -14.76
C THR A 46 8.96 4.52 -15.54
N PRO A 47 8.35 3.40 -15.97
CA PRO A 47 7.03 3.42 -16.61
C PRO A 47 5.97 3.85 -15.59
N HIS A 48 4.86 4.45 -16.07
CA HIS A 48 3.74 4.87 -15.22
C HIS A 48 4.16 5.73 -14.01
N ALA A 49 5.18 6.58 -14.18
CA ALA A 49 5.83 7.32 -13.10
C ALA A 49 4.86 8.16 -12.25
N GLU A 50 3.85 8.79 -12.87
CA GLU A 50 2.85 9.60 -12.16
C GLU A 50 1.99 8.75 -11.23
N ASP A 51 1.46 7.64 -11.76
CA ASP A 51 0.56 6.75 -11.04
C ASP A 51 1.29 6.03 -9.92
N LEU A 52 2.50 5.53 -10.20
CA LEU A 52 3.35 4.91 -9.18
C LEU A 52 3.78 5.89 -8.10
N LEU A 53 4.10 7.15 -8.46
CA LEU A 53 4.45 8.16 -7.49
C LEU A 53 3.28 8.52 -6.58
N ALA A 54 2.07 8.65 -7.13
CA ALA A 54 0.85 8.82 -6.35
C ALA A 54 0.61 7.61 -5.44
N HIS A 55 0.65 6.39 -6.00
CA HIS A 55 0.50 5.15 -5.25
C HIS A 55 1.53 4.99 -4.14
N ALA A 56 2.79 5.37 -4.37
CA ALA A 56 3.85 5.40 -3.36
C ALA A 56 3.71 6.55 -2.34
N GLY A 57 2.61 7.33 -2.41
CA GLY A 57 2.42 8.49 -1.54
C GLY A 57 3.45 9.59 -1.77
N GLY A 58 4.00 9.71 -3.00
CA GLY A 58 5.00 10.68 -3.42
C GLY A 58 6.43 10.34 -2.95
N MET A 59 6.73 9.07 -2.70
CA MET A 59 8.07 8.57 -2.36
C MET A 59 8.71 7.98 -3.63
N PRO A 60 9.67 8.67 -4.28
CA PRO A 60 10.17 8.26 -5.60
C PRO A 60 10.94 6.93 -5.59
N LEU A 61 11.70 6.65 -4.54
CA LEU A 61 12.42 5.37 -4.43
C LEU A 61 11.45 4.19 -4.31
N THR A 62 10.36 4.36 -3.55
CA THR A 62 9.30 3.35 -3.44
C THR A 62 8.57 3.18 -4.78
N ALA A 63 8.22 4.28 -5.44
CA ALA A 63 7.60 4.24 -6.77
C ALA A 63 8.46 3.46 -7.78
N ARG A 64 9.77 3.70 -7.78
CA ARG A 64 10.70 2.99 -8.65
C ARG A 64 10.80 1.50 -8.32
N SER A 65 10.84 1.14 -7.04
CA SER A 65 10.89 -0.27 -6.63
C SER A 65 9.59 -1.03 -6.94
N GLU A 66 8.44 -0.36 -6.90
CA GLU A 66 7.12 -0.92 -7.22
C GLU A 66 6.87 -1.00 -8.74
N ALA A 67 7.71 -0.42 -9.60
CA ALA A 67 7.49 -0.37 -11.05
C ALA A 67 7.43 -1.77 -11.70
N GLY A 68 8.20 -2.73 -11.19
CA GLY A 68 8.18 -4.11 -11.66
C GLY A 68 6.89 -4.88 -11.34
N ASP A 69 6.04 -4.34 -10.47
CA ASP A 69 4.78 -4.95 -10.03
C ASP A 69 3.54 -4.27 -10.62
N TRP A 70 3.72 -3.37 -11.59
CA TRP A 70 2.62 -2.61 -12.20
C TRP A 70 1.50 -3.50 -12.74
N ASP A 71 1.82 -4.58 -13.47
CA ASP A 71 0.81 -5.48 -14.02
C ASP A 71 0.00 -6.20 -12.93
N ARG A 72 0.64 -6.52 -11.79
CA ARG A 72 -0.03 -7.09 -10.62
C ARG A 72 -0.90 -6.06 -9.93
N LEU A 73 -0.43 -4.82 -9.83
CA LEU A 73 -1.21 -3.72 -9.26
C LEU A 73 -2.46 -3.43 -10.11
N ASP A 74 -2.34 -3.43 -11.44
CA ASP A 74 -3.50 -3.31 -12.33
C ASP A 74 -4.43 -4.53 -12.23
N GLY A 75 -3.87 -5.73 -12.09
CA GLY A 75 -4.61 -6.96 -11.78
C GLY A 75 -5.39 -6.87 -10.47
N PHE A 76 -4.78 -6.30 -9.43
CA PHE A 76 -5.42 -6.04 -8.14
C PHE A 76 -6.68 -5.17 -8.29
N TYR A 77 -6.61 -4.07 -9.05
CA TYR A 77 -7.79 -3.22 -9.27
C TYR A 77 -8.89 -3.94 -10.03
N ARG A 78 -8.54 -4.71 -11.06
CA ARG A 78 -9.51 -5.53 -11.83
C ARG A 78 -10.20 -6.56 -10.95
N ASP A 79 -9.46 -7.21 -10.06
CA ASP A 79 -9.98 -8.20 -9.14
C ASP A 79 -10.93 -7.57 -8.10
N LEU A 80 -10.58 -6.38 -7.55
CA LEU A 80 -11.48 -5.66 -6.65
C LEU A 80 -12.77 -5.22 -7.33
N ALA A 81 -12.72 -4.81 -8.59
CA ALA A 81 -13.91 -4.46 -9.36
C ALA A 81 -14.83 -5.68 -9.59
N GLN A 82 -14.26 -6.89 -9.66
CA GLN A 82 -14.99 -8.14 -9.86
C GLN A 82 -15.35 -8.86 -8.56
N LEU A 83 -14.95 -8.36 -7.40
CA LEU A 83 -15.05 -9.07 -6.12
C LEU A 83 -16.49 -9.50 -5.78
N GLU A 84 -17.48 -8.67 -6.08
CA GLU A 84 -18.91 -8.97 -5.84
C GLU A 84 -19.39 -10.19 -6.63
N HIS A 85 -18.89 -10.38 -7.85
CA HIS A 85 -19.30 -11.48 -8.73
C HIS A 85 -18.44 -12.74 -8.56
N ALA A 86 -17.11 -12.56 -8.47
CA ALA A 86 -16.17 -13.68 -8.39
C ALA A 86 -16.07 -14.28 -6.97
N GLY A 87 -16.36 -13.48 -5.96
CA GLY A 87 -16.25 -13.84 -4.55
C GLY A 87 -14.81 -13.83 -4.00
N PRO A 88 -14.67 -13.64 -2.67
CA PRO A 88 -13.36 -13.53 -2.00
C PRO A 88 -12.46 -14.76 -2.22
N VAL A 89 -13.05 -15.96 -2.21
CA VAL A 89 -12.33 -17.23 -2.36
C VAL A 89 -11.64 -17.34 -3.72
N THR A 90 -12.33 -16.96 -4.80
CA THR A 90 -11.78 -17.00 -6.16
C THR A 90 -10.61 -16.01 -6.31
N ILE A 91 -10.79 -14.78 -5.83
CA ILE A 91 -9.75 -13.75 -5.93
C ILE A 91 -8.56 -14.09 -5.04
N ALA A 92 -8.77 -14.60 -3.83
CA ALA A 92 -7.70 -15.08 -2.97
C ALA A 92 -6.83 -16.15 -3.67
N GLY A 93 -7.42 -17.02 -4.51
CA GLY A 93 -6.68 -18.00 -5.31
C GLY A 93 -5.77 -17.37 -6.36
N ARG A 94 -6.23 -16.31 -7.02
CA ARG A 94 -5.40 -15.58 -7.97
C ARG A 94 -4.22 -14.88 -7.27
N TRP A 95 -4.48 -14.23 -6.15
CA TRP A 95 -3.43 -13.53 -5.40
C TRP A 95 -2.46 -14.49 -4.71
N GLU A 96 -2.93 -15.69 -4.31
CA GLU A 96 -2.04 -16.74 -3.82
C GLU A 96 -1.03 -17.17 -4.88
N SER A 97 -1.41 -17.21 -6.18
CA SER A 97 -0.47 -17.53 -7.25
C SER A 97 0.63 -16.48 -7.38
N TRP A 98 0.33 -15.19 -7.17
CA TRP A 98 1.35 -14.13 -7.15
C TRP A 98 2.37 -14.31 -6.04
N LEU A 99 1.94 -14.77 -4.86
CA LEU A 99 2.84 -15.05 -3.72
C LEU A 99 3.77 -16.25 -3.96
N LYS A 100 3.43 -17.11 -4.93
CA LYS A 100 4.23 -18.29 -5.32
C LYS A 100 5.21 -18.01 -6.46
N GLU A 101 5.06 -16.87 -7.13
CA GLU A 101 5.99 -16.46 -8.17
C GLU A 101 7.32 -16.00 -7.53
N ILE A 102 8.42 -16.54 -8.09
CA ILE A 102 9.78 -16.23 -7.62
C ILE A 102 10.47 -15.38 -8.68
N LYS A 103 11.07 -14.26 -8.27
CA LYS A 103 11.99 -13.46 -9.09
C LYS A 103 13.33 -13.37 -8.35
N GLU A 104 14.41 -13.71 -9.04
CA GLU A 104 15.78 -13.57 -8.49
C GLU A 104 15.94 -14.19 -7.09
N GLU A 105 15.38 -15.41 -6.88
CA GLU A 105 15.41 -16.18 -5.62
C GLU A 105 14.52 -15.64 -4.48
N GLU A 106 13.80 -14.52 -4.69
CA GLU A 106 12.85 -13.97 -3.73
C GLU A 106 11.39 -14.00 -4.26
N PRO A 107 10.38 -14.03 -3.38
CA PRO A 107 8.99 -13.85 -3.79
C PRO A 107 8.82 -12.52 -4.52
N ALA A 108 8.19 -12.56 -5.69
CA ALA A 108 7.94 -11.36 -6.48
C ALA A 108 7.09 -10.33 -5.74
N ILE A 109 6.20 -10.79 -4.85
CA ILE A 109 5.34 -9.99 -3.97
C ILE A 109 5.07 -10.79 -2.70
N ASP A 110 4.92 -10.12 -1.56
CA ASP A 110 4.60 -10.75 -0.29
C ASP A 110 3.18 -10.40 0.22
N LYS A 111 2.72 -11.12 1.25
CA LYS A 111 1.42 -10.85 1.90
C LYS A 111 1.32 -9.41 2.42
N ARG A 112 2.42 -8.86 2.92
CA ARG A 112 2.44 -7.50 3.47
C ARG A 112 2.18 -6.45 2.40
N THR A 113 2.72 -6.63 1.21
CA THR A 113 2.50 -5.75 0.05
C THR A 113 1.02 -5.71 -0.32
N LEU A 114 0.37 -6.88 -0.42
CA LEU A 114 -1.07 -6.96 -0.71
C LEU A 114 -1.92 -6.27 0.37
N VAL A 115 -1.56 -6.41 1.65
CA VAL A 115 -2.24 -5.68 2.74
C VAL A 115 -2.04 -4.17 2.60
N ILE A 116 -0.84 -3.71 2.24
CA ILE A 116 -0.57 -2.27 2.02
C ILE A 116 -1.40 -1.75 0.85
N TRP A 117 -1.51 -2.48 -0.24
CA TRP A 117 -2.36 -2.10 -1.38
C TRP A 117 -3.83 -2.00 -0.95
N MET A 118 -4.34 -2.98 -0.20
CA MET A 118 -5.69 -2.93 0.37
C MET A 118 -5.88 -1.73 1.31
N GLN A 119 -4.89 -1.41 2.15
CA GLN A 119 -4.95 -0.23 3.03
C GLN A 119 -5.04 1.07 2.23
N LYS A 120 -4.21 1.23 1.20
CA LYS A 120 -4.25 2.41 0.31
C LYS A 120 -5.60 2.52 -0.39
N TRP A 121 -6.14 1.40 -0.88
CA TRP A 121 -7.45 1.34 -1.53
C TRP A 121 -8.57 1.75 -0.59
N VAL A 122 -8.70 1.12 0.57
CA VAL A 122 -9.75 1.43 1.55
C VAL A 122 -9.61 2.87 2.08
N PHE A 123 -8.36 3.35 2.27
CA PHE A 123 -8.12 4.75 2.62
C PHE A 123 -8.71 5.71 1.58
N ASP A 124 -8.47 5.44 0.30
CA ASP A 124 -9.00 6.30 -0.77
C ASP A 124 -10.53 6.24 -0.88
N LEU A 125 -11.17 5.09 -0.55
CA LEU A 125 -12.63 5.03 -0.45
C LEU A 125 -13.17 5.93 0.67
N VAL A 126 -12.49 5.96 1.82
CA VAL A 126 -12.84 6.86 2.94
C VAL A 126 -12.60 8.31 2.53
N ALA A 127 -11.43 8.62 1.97
CA ALA A 127 -11.07 9.98 1.53
C ALA A 127 -12.03 10.50 0.44
N MET A 128 -12.42 9.66 -0.49
CA MET A 128 -13.39 9.99 -1.53
C MET A 128 -14.76 10.34 -0.94
N ASN A 129 -15.24 9.59 0.05
CA ASN A 129 -16.51 9.88 0.72
C ASN A 129 -16.46 11.15 1.58
N LEU A 130 -15.32 11.44 2.22
CA LEU A 130 -15.19 12.59 3.15
C LEU A 130 -14.74 13.87 2.43
N CYS A 131 -13.80 13.75 1.48
CA CYS A 131 -13.12 14.89 0.85
C CYS A 131 -13.33 14.96 -0.67
N GLY A 132 -13.98 13.95 -1.29
CA GLY A 132 -14.23 13.91 -2.72
C GLY A 132 -13.00 13.63 -3.59
N GLN A 133 -11.88 13.23 -3.00
CA GLN A 133 -10.59 13.03 -3.69
C GLN A 133 -9.92 11.73 -3.27
N ALA A 134 -9.28 11.06 -4.25
CA ALA A 134 -8.35 9.96 -4.00
C ALA A 134 -6.93 10.51 -3.82
N VAL A 135 -6.13 9.86 -2.97
CA VAL A 135 -4.75 10.26 -2.65
C VAL A 135 -3.74 9.35 -3.35
N PHE A 136 -3.95 8.05 -3.28
CA PHE A 136 -3.04 7.02 -3.83
C PHE A 136 -3.43 6.57 -5.23
N HIS A 137 -4.72 6.59 -5.55
CA HIS A 137 -5.30 6.07 -6.80
C HIS A 137 -5.89 7.20 -7.64
N THR A 138 -5.10 8.25 -7.88
CA THR A 138 -5.56 9.44 -8.61
C THR A 138 -6.00 9.11 -10.04
N HIS A 139 -5.31 8.17 -10.71
CA HIS A 139 -5.63 7.69 -12.06
C HIS A 139 -6.89 6.79 -12.11
N LYS A 140 -7.33 6.26 -10.97
CA LYS A 140 -8.54 5.43 -10.81
C LYS A 140 -9.66 6.14 -10.05
N SER A 141 -9.68 7.48 -10.07
CA SER A 141 -10.62 8.29 -9.28
C SER A 141 -12.09 7.96 -9.54
N GLN A 142 -12.45 7.55 -10.75
CA GLN A 142 -13.81 7.16 -11.08
C GLN A 142 -14.19 5.81 -10.45
N GLU A 143 -13.31 4.83 -10.53
CA GLU A 143 -13.48 3.51 -9.92
C GLU A 143 -13.54 3.61 -8.39
N VAL A 144 -12.65 4.43 -7.81
CA VAL A 144 -12.65 4.74 -6.37
C VAL A 144 -13.99 5.36 -5.96
N ARG A 145 -14.47 6.35 -6.71
CA ARG A 145 -15.76 7.02 -6.46
C ARG A 145 -16.94 6.04 -6.54
N ALA A 146 -16.96 5.20 -7.55
CA ALA A 146 -18.01 4.19 -7.73
C ALA A 146 -18.01 3.15 -6.60
N ALA A 147 -16.83 2.72 -6.14
CA ALA A 147 -16.70 1.80 -5.03
C ALA A 147 -17.06 2.46 -3.68
N ALA A 148 -16.62 3.70 -3.46
CA ALA A 148 -16.90 4.48 -2.25
C ALA A 148 -18.41 4.71 -2.05
N GLY A 149 -19.15 5.00 -3.13
CA GLY A 149 -20.60 5.22 -3.08
C GLY A 149 -21.43 4.00 -2.70
N ARG A 150 -20.86 2.79 -2.69
CA ARG A 150 -21.52 1.54 -2.29
C ARG A 150 -21.28 1.15 -0.85
N ALA A 151 -20.40 1.83 -0.13
CA ALA A 151 -19.98 1.48 1.21
C ALA A 151 -20.23 2.61 2.21
N SER A 152 -20.62 2.28 3.42
CA SER A 152 -20.69 3.26 4.49
C SER A 152 -19.31 3.64 5.00
N VAL A 153 -19.11 4.91 5.36
CA VAL A 153 -17.83 5.42 5.88
C VAL A 153 -17.41 4.67 7.14
N SER A 154 -18.37 4.35 8.03
CA SER A 154 -18.10 3.60 9.26
C SER A 154 -17.54 2.21 8.95
N ALA A 155 -18.19 1.44 8.05
CA ALA A 155 -17.72 0.12 7.69
C ALA A 155 -16.34 0.14 7.00
N LEU A 156 -16.05 1.17 6.21
CA LEU A 156 -14.72 1.35 5.61
C LEU A 156 -13.65 1.64 6.66
N ILE A 157 -13.96 2.46 7.67
CA ILE A 157 -13.04 2.75 8.78
C ILE A 157 -12.79 1.48 9.60
N ASP A 158 -13.82 0.70 9.90
CA ASP A 158 -13.66 -0.58 10.61
C ASP A 158 -12.82 -1.57 9.80
N CYS A 159 -13.06 -1.66 8.48
CA CYS A 159 -12.23 -2.46 7.58
C CYS A 159 -10.78 -1.99 7.58
N TYR A 160 -10.53 -0.68 7.53
CA TYR A 160 -9.16 -0.14 7.60
C TYR A 160 -8.45 -0.50 8.91
N ASN A 161 -9.16 -0.41 10.04
CA ASN A 161 -8.63 -0.82 11.35
C ASN A 161 -8.32 -2.33 11.41
N ASP A 162 -9.15 -3.16 10.80
CA ASP A 162 -8.89 -4.59 10.65
C ASP A 162 -7.64 -4.85 9.79
N LEU A 163 -7.47 -4.11 8.68
CA LEU A 163 -6.27 -4.20 7.84
C LEU A 163 -4.99 -3.80 8.58
N LEU A 164 -5.05 -2.87 9.55
CA LEU A 164 -3.90 -2.55 10.42
C LEU A 164 -3.50 -3.76 11.29
N ARG A 165 -4.49 -4.49 11.83
CA ARG A 165 -4.26 -5.71 12.62
C ARG A 165 -3.72 -6.84 11.75
N ILE A 166 -4.30 -7.06 10.57
CA ILE A 166 -3.87 -8.05 9.58
C ILE A 166 -2.42 -7.76 9.15
N ARG A 167 -2.06 -6.50 8.95
CA ARG A 167 -0.68 -6.10 8.61
C ARG A 167 0.32 -6.49 9.68
N ALA A 168 -0.03 -6.38 10.96
CA ALA A 168 0.86 -6.73 12.07
C ALA A 168 1.24 -8.22 12.05
N VAL A 169 0.36 -9.09 11.57
CA VAL A 169 0.58 -10.55 11.50
C VAL A 169 0.95 -11.06 10.10
N SER A 170 1.05 -10.19 9.09
CA SER A 170 1.27 -10.59 7.70
C SER A 170 2.61 -11.32 7.46
N GLN A 171 3.61 -11.09 8.32
CA GLN A 171 4.92 -11.74 8.24
C GLN A 171 4.98 -13.09 8.98
N HIS A 172 3.95 -13.44 9.76
CA HIS A 172 3.90 -14.76 10.40
C HIS A 172 3.68 -15.87 9.35
N PRO A 173 4.11 -17.11 9.65
CA PRO A 173 3.98 -18.26 8.74
C PRO A 173 2.52 -18.77 8.70
N LEU A 174 1.60 -17.88 8.34
CA LEU A 174 0.18 -18.20 8.15
C LEU A 174 -0.06 -18.78 6.77
N ASN A 175 -1.07 -19.66 6.64
CA ASN A 175 -1.52 -20.14 5.36
C ASN A 175 -1.91 -18.96 4.45
N PRO A 176 -1.24 -18.75 3.31
CA PRO A 176 -1.47 -17.58 2.47
C PRO A 176 -2.89 -17.50 1.94
N ARG A 177 -3.48 -18.64 1.57
CA ARG A 177 -4.84 -18.71 1.03
C ARG A 177 -5.87 -18.22 2.04
N LEU A 178 -5.87 -18.77 3.26
CA LEU A 178 -6.81 -18.39 4.31
C LEU A 178 -6.63 -16.95 4.76
N PHE A 179 -5.37 -16.47 4.79
CA PHE A 179 -5.05 -15.09 5.09
C PHE A 179 -5.69 -14.11 4.08
N LEU A 180 -5.57 -14.40 2.78
CA LEU A 180 -6.15 -13.59 1.73
C LEU A 180 -7.68 -13.66 1.70
N GLU A 181 -8.25 -14.85 1.95
CA GLU A 181 -9.70 -15.04 2.03
C GLU A 181 -10.32 -14.24 3.18
N ASP A 182 -9.70 -14.22 4.37
CA ASP A 182 -10.15 -13.41 5.51
C ASP A 182 -10.09 -11.92 5.18
N MET A 183 -8.97 -11.44 4.63
CA MET A 183 -8.77 -10.04 4.24
C MET A 183 -9.83 -9.59 3.22
N LEU A 184 -10.02 -10.35 2.15
CA LEU A 184 -10.98 -10.03 1.10
C LEU A 184 -12.43 -10.14 1.57
N SER A 185 -12.75 -11.09 2.46
CA SER A 185 -14.09 -11.23 3.04
C SER A 185 -14.47 -10.05 3.94
N ARG A 186 -13.50 -9.50 4.69
CA ARG A 186 -13.72 -8.27 5.48
C ARG A 186 -13.99 -7.07 4.58
N TYR A 187 -13.19 -6.92 3.54
CA TYR A 187 -13.41 -5.85 2.57
C TYR A 187 -14.74 -6.00 1.82
N ALA A 188 -15.09 -7.20 1.36
CA ALA A 188 -16.37 -7.45 0.66
C ALA A 188 -17.59 -7.04 1.50
N ARG A 189 -17.58 -7.35 2.81
CA ARG A 189 -18.62 -6.92 3.74
C ARG A 189 -18.70 -5.40 3.87
N ALA A 190 -17.56 -4.74 3.99
CA ALA A 190 -17.51 -3.29 4.08
C ALA A 190 -17.98 -2.63 2.77
N ALA A 191 -17.55 -3.15 1.62
CA ALA A 191 -17.88 -2.62 0.30
C ALA A 191 -19.37 -2.71 -0.06
N SER A 192 -20.14 -3.58 0.58
CA SER A 192 -21.61 -3.75 0.38
C SER A 192 -22.47 -3.16 1.48
N SER A 193 -21.89 -2.43 2.43
CA SER A 193 -22.60 -1.94 3.63
C SER A 193 -23.46 -0.70 3.42
N GLY A 194 -23.41 -0.08 2.26
CA GLY A 194 -24.18 1.14 1.93
C GLY A 194 -25.51 0.88 1.23
N ARG A 195 -25.92 -0.40 1.10
CA ARG A 195 -27.20 -0.82 0.52
C ARG A 195 -28.28 -0.95 1.57
#